data_304e1eb71e89b9efc37deac554118d33
#
_entry.id   304e1eb71e89b9efc37deac554118d33
#
_cell.length_a   1.000
_cell.length_b   1.000
_cell.length_c   1.000
_cell.angle_alpha   90.00
_cell.angle_beta   90.00
_cell.angle_gamma   90.00
#
_symmetry.space_group_name_H-M   'P 1'
#
loop_
_entity.id
_entity.type
_entity.pdbx_description
1 polymer ?
#
loop_
_entity_poly.entity_id
_entity_poly.type
_entity_poly.pdbx_seq_one_letter_code
_entity_poly.pdbx_strand_id
1 'polypeptide(L)'
;GEDGPTHQPIETTESLRLIPNLHVYRPADAEETAWSWVEAMKREDGPSALVLTRQNLPLMKKPKGWDFTKGAYILREEQEELAIVLVAAGSEVSFALKVAEEVEKPGLGIRVVSMPNREIFTKQDKTYRTKVIPQDVPTLAIELGVATGWYSINPRGQVEVFGLDRFGASGPGQEVVEYLGFTTDALKERILKMVKK
;
A
#
# COMPACT_ATOMS: atom_id res chain seq x y z
N GLY A 1 2.62 13.59 11.55
CA GLY A 1 1.65 14.54 12.07
C GLY A 1 2.09 15.18 13.37
N GLU A 2 1.16 15.73 14.13
CA GLU A 2 1.41 16.51 15.33
C GLU A 2 2.11 15.72 16.44
N ASP A 3 1.81 14.43 16.54
CA ASP A 3 2.34 13.55 17.57
C ASP A 3 3.84 13.22 17.40
N GLY A 4 4.36 13.40 16.20
CA GLY A 4 5.77 13.24 15.89
C GLY A 4 6.29 11.82 15.92
N PRO A 5 7.61 11.62 15.74
CA PRO A 5 8.22 10.31 15.52
C PRO A 5 8.14 9.37 16.71
N THR A 6 7.93 9.86 17.92
CA THR A 6 7.79 9.02 19.12
C THR A 6 6.45 8.30 19.23
N HIS A 7 5.40 8.82 18.59
CA HIS A 7 4.04 8.26 18.58
C HIS A 7 3.60 7.81 17.19
N GLN A 8 4.32 8.23 16.15
CA GLN A 8 4.08 7.88 14.76
C GLN A 8 5.38 7.37 14.11
N PRO A 9 5.95 6.27 14.64
CA PRO A 9 7.21 5.73 14.16
C PRO A 9 7.06 5.10 12.78
N ILE A 10 8.08 5.23 11.93
CA ILE A 10 8.08 4.73 10.56
C ILE A 10 8.41 3.23 10.46
N GLU A 11 9.05 2.67 11.48
CA GLU A 11 9.59 1.30 11.50
C GLU A 11 8.66 0.28 12.19
N THR A 12 7.76 0.73 13.07
CA THR A 12 6.98 -0.19 13.92
C THR A 12 6.06 -1.09 13.12
N THR A 13 5.38 -0.58 12.10
CA THR A 13 4.51 -1.40 11.25
C THR A 13 5.29 -2.53 10.57
N GLU A 14 6.48 -2.26 10.06
CA GLU A 14 7.32 -3.27 9.46
C GLU A 14 7.87 -4.26 10.50
N SER A 15 8.26 -3.78 11.67
CA SER A 15 8.71 -4.64 12.77
C SER A 15 7.62 -5.61 13.22
N LEU A 16 6.36 -5.18 13.26
CA LEU A 16 5.21 -6.07 13.54
C LEU A 16 5.05 -7.14 12.46
N ARG A 17 5.25 -6.80 11.18
CA ARG A 17 5.16 -7.75 10.06
C ARG A 17 6.28 -8.81 10.06
N LEU A 18 7.36 -8.58 10.80
CA LEU A 18 8.44 -9.57 10.99
C LEU A 18 8.12 -10.60 12.07
N ILE A 19 7.13 -10.37 12.93
CA ILE A 19 6.75 -11.30 14.00
C ILE A 19 6.05 -12.52 13.37
N PRO A 20 6.58 -13.74 13.56
CA PRO A 20 5.95 -14.94 13.03
C PRO A 20 4.51 -15.09 13.52
N ASN A 21 3.62 -15.47 12.60
CA ASN A 21 2.20 -15.70 12.88
C ASN A 21 1.41 -14.46 13.35
N LEU A 22 1.93 -13.26 13.29
CA LEU A 22 1.17 -12.03 13.50
C LEU A 22 0.60 -11.56 12.17
N HIS A 23 -0.73 -11.38 12.07
CA HIS A 23 -1.34 -10.70 10.94
C HIS A 23 -1.43 -9.20 11.21
N VAL A 24 -0.85 -8.40 10.31
CA VAL A 24 -0.87 -6.94 10.43
C VAL A 24 -1.80 -6.36 9.37
N TYR A 25 -2.91 -5.79 9.82
CA TYR A 25 -3.87 -5.12 8.96
C TYR A 25 -3.62 -3.62 8.96
N ARG A 26 -3.53 -3.05 7.78
CA ARG A 26 -3.42 -1.60 7.56
C ARG A 26 -4.51 -1.16 6.58
N PRO A 27 -5.76 -0.99 7.08
CA PRO A 27 -6.91 -0.69 6.23
C PRO A 27 -6.87 0.73 5.68
N ALA A 28 -7.39 0.90 4.46
CA ALA A 28 -7.35 2.13 3.68
C ALA A 28 -8.59 3.01 3.82
N ASP A 29 -9.68 2.46 4.35
CA ASP A 29 -10.93 3.19 4.61
C ASP A 29 -11.81 2.46 5.64
N ALA A 30 -13.01 3.00 5.89
CA ALA A 30 -13.92 2.45 6.89
C ALA A 30 -14.41 1.02 6.53
N GLU A 31 -14.59 0.70 5.25
CA GLU A 31 -15.01 -0.62 4.82
C GLU A 31 -13.90 -1.66 5.04
N GLU A 32 -12.67 -1.35 4.65
CA GLU A 32 -11.52 -2.21 4.95
C GLU A 32 -11.27 -2.33 6.46
N THR A 33 -11.54 -1.27 7.23
CA THR A 33 -11.44 -1.32 8.71
C THR A 33 -12.44 -2.32 9.28
N ALA A 34 -13.69 -2.28 8.82
CA ALA A 34 -14.71 -3.25 9.26
C ALA A 34 -14.30 -4.70 8.91
N TRP A 35 -13.83 -4.94 7.70
CA TRP A 35 -13.31 -6.25 7.29
C TRP A 35 -12.09 -6.68 8.08
N SER A 36 -11.18 -5.76 8.43
CA SER A 36 -10.03 -6.07 9.28
C SER A 36 -10.44 -6.60 10.65
N TRP A 37 -11.45 -5.98 11.25
CA TRP A 37 -12.03 -6.46 12.51
C TRP A 37 -12.68 -7.83 12.35
N VAL A 38 -13.47 -8.05 11.29
CA VAL A 38 -14.11 -9.35 11.02
C VAL A 38 -13.06 -10.45 10.89
N GLU A 39 -12.01 -10.24 10.11
CA GLU A 39 -10.96 -11.25 9.91
C GLU A 39 -10.10 -11.45 11.17
N ALA A 40 -9.81 -10.39 11.91
CA ALA A 40 -9.09 -10.51 13.18
C ALA A 40 -9.88 -11.30 14.23
N MET A 41 -11.20 -11.09 14.31
CA MET A 41 -12.07 -11.81 15.25
C MET A 41 -12.33 -13.27 14.86
N LYS A 42 -12.33 -13.59 13.57
CA LYS A 42 -12.45 -14.98 13.07
C LYS A 42 -11.18 -15.80 13.29
N ARG A 43 -10.06 -15.13 13.49
CA ARG A 43 -8.77 -15.79 13.58
C ARG A 43 -8.56 -16.44 14.94
N GLU A 44 -8.37 -17.76 14.97
CA GLU A 44 -8.17 -18.56 16.20
C GLU A 44 -6.72 -19.06 16.34
N ASP A 45 -5.91 -18.98 15.27
CA ASP A 45 -4.57 -19.58 15.21
C ASP A 45 -3.41 -18.62 15.49
N GLY A 46 -3.72 -17.36 15.82
CA GLY A 46 -2.69 -16.36 16.13
C GLY A 46 -3.22 -14.94 16.31
N PRO A 47 -2.37 -14.04 16.77
CA PRO A 47 -2.75 -12.64 17.01
C PRO A 47 -2.92 -11.84 15.72
N SER A 48 -3.69 -10.76 15.82
CA SER A 48 -3.86 -9.76 14.77
C SER A 48 -3.60 -8.36 15.33
N ALA A 49 -2.91 -7.53 14.56
CA ALA A 49 -2.70 -6.12 14.86
C ALA A 49 -3.39 -5.26 13.78
N LEU A 50 -4.14 -4.25 14.20
CA LEU A 50 -4.76 -3.27 13.32
C LEU A 50 -4.01 -1.95 13.47
N VAL A 51 -3.37 -1.50 12.41
CA VAL A 51 -2.65 -0.21 12.34
C VAL A 51 -3.53 0.79 11.63
N LEU A 52 -4.22 1.60 12.42
CA LEU A 52 -5.19 2.58 11.93
C LEU A 52 -4.54 3.95 11.77
N THR A 53 -5.09 4.76 10.86
CA THR A 53 -4.68 6.15 10.70
C THR A 53 -5.44 7.07 11.65
N ARG A 54 -4.84 8.18 12.03
CA ARG A 54 -5.47 9.21 12.84
C ARG A 54 -6.33 10.17 12.01
N GLN A 55 -5.95 10.43 10.77
CA GLN A 55 -6.69 11.33 9.88
C GLN A 55 -7.93 10.65 9.30
N ASN A 56 -8.89 11.46 8.89
CA ASN A 56 -10.06 11.01 8.14
C ASN A 56 -9.64 10.52 6.75
N LEU A 57 -10.14 9.36 6.35
CA LEU A 57 -9.91 8.79 5.03
C LEU A 57 -11.21 8.77 4.22
N PRO A 58 -11.14 9.02 2.90
CA PRO A 58 -12.31 8.90 2.04
C PRO A 58 -12.72 7.44 1.87
N LEU A 59 -14.02 7.18 1.77
CA LEU A 59 -14.51 5.89 1.30
C LEU A 59 -14.18 5.73 -0.19
N MET A 60 -13.58 4.62 -0.53
CA MET A 60 -13.24 4.30 -1.91
C MET A 60 -14.21 3.26 -2.48
N LYS A 61 -14.65 3.48 -3.73
CA LYS A 61 -15.51 2.52 -4.41
C LYS A 61 -14.73 1.22 -4.68
N LYS A 62 -15.22 0.12 -4.15
CA LYS A 62 -14.62 -1.21 -4.41
C LYS A 62 -15.11 -1.78 -5.73
N PRO A 63 -14.25 -2.47 -6.49
CA PRO A 63 -14.67 -3.16 -7.71
C PRO A 63 -15.60 -4.33 -7.40
N LYS A 64 -16.43 -4.73 -8.37
CA LYS A 64 -17.31 -5.88 -8.19
C LYS A 64 -16.48 -7.16 -7.97
N GLY A 65 -16.79 -7.91 -6.93
CA GLY A 65 -16.13 -9.18 -6.62
C GLY A 65 -14.75 -9.04 -5.96
N TRP A 66 -14.43 -7.88 -5.42
CA TRP A 66 -13.25 -7.73 -4.57
C TRP A 66 -13.32 -8.66 -3.35
N ASP A 67 -12.17 -9.10 -2.88
CA ASP A 67 -12.09 -10.05 -1.77
C ASP A 67 -11.00 -9.61 -0.79
N PHE A 68 -11.43 -9.04 0.34
CA PHE A 68 -10.55 -8.59 1.42
C PHE A 68 -9.73 -9.73 2.02
N THR A 69 -10.31 -10.95 2.08
CA THR A 69 -9.68 -12.12 2.72
C THR A 69 -8.41 -12.58 2.01
N LYS A 70 -8.16 -12.10 0.80
CA LYS A 70 -6.95 -12.39 0.04
C LYS A 70 -5.72 -11.56 0.44
N GLY A 71 -5.91 -10.56 1.32
CA GLY A 71 -4.85 -9.70 1.83
C GLY A 71 -4.44 -8.56 0.90
N ALA A 72 -4.72 -8.66 -0.39
CA ALA A 72 -4.62 -7.59 -1.38
C ALA A 72 -5.59 -7.83 -2.52
N TYR A 73 -6.00 -6.77 -3.20
CA TYR A 73 -6.88 -6.83 -4.36
C TYR A 73 -6.63 -5.64 -5.30
N ILE A 74 -7.01 -5.79 -6.56
CA ILE A 74 -6.97 -4.69 -7.53
C ILE A 74 -8.11 -3.74 -7.17
N LEU A 75 -7.77 -2.54 -6.70
CA LEU A 75 -8.75 -1.48 -6.37
C LEU A 75 -9.18 -0.73 -7.64
N ARG A 76 -8.23 -0.48 -8.54
CA ARG A 76 -8.44 0.17 -9.83
C ARG A 76 -7.65 -0.57 -10.89
N GLU A 77 -8.35 -1.06 -11.90
CA GLU A 77 -7.72 -1.60 -13.10
C GLU A 77 -7.19 -0.46 -13.97
N GLU A 78 -6.11 -0.74 -14.67
CA GLU A 78 -5.57 0.14 -15.71
C GLU A 78 -6.58 0.37 -16.84
N GLN A 79 -6.52 1.54 -17.47
CA GLN A 79 -7.39 1.87 -18.61
C GLN A 79 -6.67 1.71 -19.96
N GLU A 80 -5.36 1.54 -19.93
CA GLU A 80 -4.45 1.38 -21.05
C GLU A 80 -3.60 0.13 -20.86
N GLU A 81 -2.63 -0.13 -21.75
CA GLU A 81 -1.67 -1.21 -21.59
C GLU A 81 -0.92 -1.07 -20.25
N LEU A 82 -0.95 -2.12 -19.43
CA LEU A 82 -0.40 -2.10 -18.08
C LEU A 82 1.13 -1.84 -18.09
N ALA A 83 1.51 -0.66 -17.67
CA ALA A 83 2.93 -0.24 -17.60
C ALA A 83 3.51 -0.31 -16.19
N ILE A 84 2.68 -0.16 -15.14
CA ILE A 84 3.14 -0.17 -13.74
C ILE A 84 2.01 -0.55 -12.79
N VAL A 85 2.36 -1.24 -11.72
CA VAL A 85 1.45 -1.52 -10.59
C VAL A 85 1.84 -0.66 -9.40
N LEU A 86 0.91 0.15 -8.90
CA LEU A 86 1.04 0.85 -7.61
C LEU A 86 0.41 -0.01 -6.53
N VAL A 87 1.18 -0.34 -5.50
CA VAL A 87 0.69 -1.12 -4.35
C VAL A 87 0.78 -0.25 -3.10
N ALA A 88 -0.33 -0.05 -2.43
CA ALA A 88 -0.37 0.75 -1.21
C ALA A 88 -1.18 0.08 -0.09
N ALA A 89 -0.94 0.51 1.15
CA ALA A 89 -1.71 0.10 2.32
C ALA A 89 -2.12 1.33 3.14
N GLY A 90 -3.24 1.23 3.85
CA GLY A 90 -3.69 2.32 4.73
C GLY A 90 -3.99 3.62 3.98
N SER A 91 -3.64 4.72 4.59
CA SER A 91 -3.89 6.07 4.06
C SER A 91 -3.29 6.33 2.68
N GLU A 92 -2.22 5.64 2.33
CA GLU A 92 -1.52 5.84 1.06
C GLU A 92 -2.28 5.27 -0.15
N VAL A 93 -3.30 4.44 0.05
CA VAL A 93 -4.12 3.90 -1.04
C VAL A 93 -4.89 4.99 -1.77
N SER A 94 -5.53 5.91 -1.05
CA SER A 94 -6.24 7.05 -1.66
C SER A 94 -5.29 8.01 -2.38
N PHE A 95 -4.09 8.20 -1.86
CA PHE A 95 -3.03 8.96 -2.49
C PHE A 95 -2.55 8.30 -3.79
N ALA A 96 -2.28 6.99 -3.78
CA ALA A 96 -1.91 6.24 -4.97
C ALA A 96 -2.99 6.29 -6.06
N LEU A 97 -4.26 6.16 -5.67
CA LEU A 97 -5.40 6.23 -6.58
C LEU A 97 -5.46 7.59 -7.28
N LYS A 98 -5.40 8.69 -6.51
CA LYS A 98 -5.39 10.05 -7.04
C LYS A 98 -4.24 10.27 -8.04
N VAL A 99 -3.03 9.83 -7.69
CA VAL A 99 -1.87 10.02 -8.58
C VAL A 99 -1.99 9.16 -9.84
N ALA A 100 -2.51 7.93 -9.74
CA ALA A 100 -2.75 7.10 -10.91
C ALA A 100 -3.72 7.76 -11.90
N GLU A 101 -4.82 8.36 -11.43
CA GLU A 101 -5.79 9.07 -12.24
C GLU A 101 -5.19 10.30 -12.95
N GLU A 102 -4.26 10.99 -12.29
CA GLU A 102 -3.60 12.18 -12.85
C GLU A 102 -2.49 11.86 -13.87
N VAL A 103 -1.87 10.69 -13.77
CA VAL A 103 -0.69 10.31 -14.57
C VAL A 103 -1.05 9.41 -15.75
N GLU A 104 -2.10 8.59 -15.62
CA GLU A 104 -2.50 7.68 -16.67
C GLU A 104 -2.86 8.40 -17.98
N LYS A 105 -2.39 7.89 -19.07
CA LYS A 105 -2.57 8.43 -20.42
C LYS A 105 -2.35 7.35 -21.47
N PRO A 106 -2.69 7.55 -22.75
CA PRO A 106 -2.44 6.59 -23.81
C PRO A 106 -1.02 6.02 -23.78
N GLY A 107 -0.92 4.69 -23.74
CA GLY A 107 0.35 3.94 -23.62
C GLY A 107 0.96 3.91 -22.22
N LEU A 108 0.25 4.35 -21.18
CA LEU A 108 0.70 4.31 -19.79
C LEU A 108 -0.44 3.88 -18.86
N GLY A 109 -0.78 2.60 -18.87
CA GLY A 109 -1.76 2.02 -17.96
C GLY A 109 -1.22 1.85 -16.55
N ILE A 110 -1.98 2.28 -15.54
CA ILE A 110 -1.59 2.24 -14.14
C ILE A 110 -2.62 1.46 -13.32
N ARG A 111 -2.23 0.31 -12.80
CA ARG A 111 -3.03 -0.47 -11.85
C ARG A 111 -2.80 0.01 -10.43
N VAL A 112 -3.86 0.12 -9.64
CA VAL A 112 -3.75 0.38 -8.20
C VAL A 112 -4.25 -0.81 -7.40
N VAL A 113 -3.40 -1.30 -6.49
CA VAL A 113 -3.67 -2.42 -5.60
C VAL A 113 -3.74 -1.92 -4.17
N SER A 114 -4.84 -2.19 -3.49
CA SER A 114 -4.90 -2.08 -2.02
C SER A 114 -4.39 -3.37 -1.39
N MET A 115 -3.45 -3.25 -0.47
CA MET A 115 -2.84 -4.38 0.24
C MET A 115 -2.98 -4.22 1.76
N PRO A 116 -4.17 -4.38 2.30
CA PRO A 116 -4.41 -4.25 3.74
C PRO A 116 -3.65 -5.27 4.59
N ASN A 117 -3.30 -6.44 4.04
CA ASN A 117 -2.50 -7.46 4.76
C ASN A 117 -1.52 -8.17 3.82
N ARG A 118 -0.24 -7.81 3.93
CA ARG A 118 0.84 -8.35 3.10
C ARG A 118 1.11 -9.84 3.37
N GLU A 119 1.02 -10.26 4.63
CA GLU A 119 1.31 -11.64 5.06
C GLU A 119 0.31 -12.62 4.45
N ILE A 120 -0.97 -12.26 4.41
CA ILE A 120 -2.01 -13.07 3.77
C ILE A 120 -1.80 -13.11 2.26
N PHE A 121 -1.53 -11.97 1.62
CA PHE A 121 -1.32 -11.91 0.18
C PHE A 121 -0.14 -12.78 -0.28
N THR A 122 0.98 -12.72 0.41
CA THR A 122 2.17 -13.50 0.03
C THR A 122 1.97 -15.02 0.14
N LYS A 123 0.99 -15.47 0.94
CA LYS A 123 0.59 -16.88 1.08
C LYS A 123 -0.43 -17.34 0.04
N GLN A 124 -1.00 -16.42 -0.76
CA GLN A 124 -1.92 -16.81 -1.83
C GLN A 124 -1.20 -17.64 -2.90
N ASP A 125 -1.99 -18.41 -3.66
CA ASP A 125 -1.45 -19.16 -4.79
C ASP A 125 -0.82 -18.23 -5.85
N LYS A 126 0.06 -18.82 -6.67
CA LYS A 126 0.81 -18.08 -7.69
C LYS A 126 -0.13 -17.40 -8.69
N THR A 127 -1.22 -18.04 -9.06
CA THR A 127 -2.17 -17.53 -10.06
C THR A 127 -2.80 -16.24 -9.58
N TYR A 128 -3.28 -16.21 -8.32
CA TYR A 128 -3.85 -15.00 -7.73
C TYR A 128 -2.81 -13.88 -7.61
N ARG A 129 -1.64 -14.19 -7.07
CA ARG A 129 -0.57 -13.19 -6.91
C ARG A 129 -0.15 -12.59 -8.25
N THR A 130 0.03 -13.41 -9.28
CA THR A 130 0.40 -12.93 -10.63
C THR A 130 -0.73 -12.15 -11.30
N LYS A 131 -1.99 -12.50 -11.04
CA LYS A 131 -3.14 -11.70 -11.50
C LYS A 131 -3.12 -10.30 -10.90
N VAL A 132 -2.84 -10.17 -9.59
CA VAL A 132 -2.84 -8.89 -8.88
C VAL A 132 -1.59 -8.08 -9.21
N ILE A 133 -0.42 -8.73 -9.14
CA ILE A 133 0.91 -8.14 -9.40
C ILE A 133 1.65 -9.03 -10.41
N PRO A 134 1.58 -8.74 -11.72
CA PRO A 134 2.32 -9.48 -12.72
C PRO A 134 3.84 -9.36 -12.51
N GLN A 135 4.56 -10.45 -12.77
CA GLN A 135 6.01 -10.53 -12.47
C GLN A 135 6.87 -9.69 -13.41
N ASP A 136 6.41 -9.47 -14.61
CA ASP A 136 7.07 -8.75 -15.70
C ASP A 136 6.73 -7.25 -15.75
N VAL A 137 5.84 -6.79 -14.85
CA VAL A 137 5.44 -5.40 -14.75
C VAL A 137 6.13 -4.72 -13.55
N PRO A 138 6.76 -3.55 -13.72
CA PRO A 138 7.31 -2.78 -12.62
C PRO A 138 6.27 -2.52 -11.51
N THR A 139 6.68 -2.68 -10.28
CA THR A 139 5.82 -2.50 -9.10
C THR A 139 6.39 -1.41 -8.20
N LEU A 140 5.58 -0.40 -7.87
CA LEU A 140 5.93 0.64 -6.91
C LEU A 140 5.07 0.48 -5.65
N ALA A 141 5.69 0.07 -4.55
CA ALA A 141 5.05 0.04 -3.25
C ALA A 141 5.08 1.44 -2.61
N ILE A 142 3.99 1.83 -1.96
CA ILE A 142 3.79 3.17 -1.41
C ILE A 142 3.34 3.05 0.04
N GLU A 143 4.18 3.47 0.98
CA GLU A 143 3.87 3.46 2.41
C GLU A 143 4.69 4.50 3.17
N LEU A 144 4.06 5.27 4.06
CA LEU A 144 4.72 6.17 5.02
C LEU A 144 5.40 5.33 6.11
N GLY A 145 6.40 4.56 5.71
CA GLY A 145 7.15 3.64 6.55
C GLY A 145 8.41 3.16 5.84
N VAL A 146 9.16 2.27 6.51
CA VAL A 146 10.40 1.72 5.97
C VAL A 146 10.14 0.72 4.84
N ALA A 147 11.06 0.68 3.89
CA ALA A 147 10.91 -0.05 2.63
C ALA A 147 11.09 -1.58 2.73
N THR A 148 11.80 -2.06 3.76
CA THR A 148 12.48 -3.37 3.78
C THR A 148 11.62 -4.55 3.34
N GLY A 149 10.43 -4.72 3.89
CA GLY A 149 9.62 -5.90 3.59
C GLY A 149 8.82 -5.83 2.30
N TRP A 150 8.70 -4.66 1.68
CA TRP A 150 7.92 -4.49 0.46
C TRP A 150 8.52 -5.21 -0.75
N TYR A 151 9.81 -5.43 -0.78
CA TYR A 151 10.47 -6.16 -1.87
C TYR A 151 9.99 -7.61 -2.01
N SER A 152 9.42 -8.19 -0.95
CA SER A 152 8.92 -9.57 -0.94
C SER A 152 7.61 -9.79 -1.71
N ILE A 153 6.86 -8.74 -2.04
CA ILE A 153 5.55 -8.86 -2.71
C ILE A 153 5.66 -9.35 -4.16
N ASN A 154 6.77 -9.04 -4.82
CA ASN A 154 7.09 -9.51 -6.17
C ASN A 154 8.58 -9.89 -6.28
N PRO A 155 9.02 -11.02 -5.70
CA PRO A 155 10.43 -11.34 -5.52
C PRO A 155 11.19 -11.63 -6.84
N ARG A 156 10.48 -11.75 -7.96
CA ARG A 156 11.05 -11.97 -9.29
C ARG A 156 10.92 -10.78 -10.21
N GLY A 157 10.09 -9.81 -9.83
CA GLY A 157 9.86 -8.59 -10.60
C GLY A 157 10.69 -7.41 -10.11
N GLN A 158 10.60 -6.33 -10.83
CA GLN A 158 11.18 -5.06 -10.40
C GLN A 158 10.25 -4.43 -9.35
N VAL A 159 10.72 -4.30 -8.11
CA VAL A 159 10.02 -3.60 -7.03
C VAL A 159 10.85 -2.40 -6.59
N GLU A 160 10.24 -1.23 -6.61
CA GLU A 160 10.74 -0.03 -5.93
C GLU A 160 9.76 0.36 -4.81
N VAL A 161 10.24 1.14 -3.85
CA VAL A 161 9.41 1.59 -2.71
C VAL A 161 9.47 3.12 -2.60
N PHE A 162 8.30 3.74 -2.57
CA PHE A 162 8.11 5.12 -2.20
C PHE A 162 7.75 5.16 -0.72
N GLY A 163 8.77 5.25 0.12
CA GLY A 163 8.69 5.13 1.57
C GLY A 163 9.57 6.14 2.28
N LEU A 164 9.85 5.89 3.55
CA LEU A 164 10.68 6.74 4.39
C LEU A 164 11.93 5.98 4.86
N ASP A 165 13.06 6.69 4.94
CA ASP A 165 14.36 6.20 5.42
C ASP A 165 14.90 6.99 6.61
N ARG A 166 14.12 7.95 7.12
CA ARG A 166 14.44 8.81 8.25
C ARG A 166 13.23 9.01 9.15
N PHE A 167 13.46 9.35 10.41
CA PHE A 167 12.39 9.68 11.34
C PHE A 167 11.48 10.80 10.81
N GLY A 168 10.21 10.73 11.18
CA GLY A 168 9.22 11.76 10.95
C GLY A 168 9.55 13.07 11.69
N ALA A 169 8.61 13.99 11.66
CA ALA A 169 8.69 15.26 12.36
C ALA A 169 7.34 15.57 13.01
N SER A 170 7.34 16.47 14.00
CA SER A 170 6.10 16.99 14.62
C SER A 170 5.65 18.24 13.90
N GLY A 171 4.37 18.32 13.57
CA GLY A 171 3.76 19.46 12.89
C GLY A 171 2.43 19.09 12.23
N PRO A 172 1.74 20.04 11.60
CA PRO A 172 0.55 19.75 10.82
C PRO A 172 0.83 18.67 9.77
N GLY A 173 -0.03 17.64 9.69
CA GLY A 173 0.24 16.44 8.89
C GLY A 173 0.64 16.72 7.44
N GLN A 174 -0.03 17.69 6.78
CA GLN A 174 0.28 18.07 5.42
C GLN A 174 1.69 18.66 5.28
N GLU A 175 2.09 19.53 6.21
CA GLU A 175 3.42 20.14 6.20
C GLU A 175 4.53 19.10 6.43
N VAL A 176 4.27 18.15 7.33
CA VAL A 176 5.22 17.06 7.61
C VAL A 176 5.37 16.14 6.40
N VAL A 177 4.28 15.78 5.72
CA VAL A 177 4.31 14.97 4.49
C VAL A 177 5.12 15.67 3.39
N GLU A 178 4.92 16.98 3.19
CA GLU A 178 5.69 17.80 2.24
C GLU A 178 7.19 17.87 2.64
N TYR A 179 7.47 18.15 3.91
CA TYR A 179 8.84 18.15 4.45
C TYR A 179 9.58 16.82 4.26
N LEU A 180 8.87 15.70 4.34
CA LEU A 180 9.42 14.37 4.08
C LEU A 180 9.55 14.04 2.60
N GLY A 181 9.07 14.90 1.70
CA GLY A 181 9.10 14.68 0.26
C GLY A 181 8.07 13.66 -0.24
N PHE A 182 7.08 13.33 0.58
CA PHE A 182 6.02 12.39 0.21
C PHE A 182 4.88 13.12 -0.51
N THR A 183 5.19 13.70 -1.66
CA THR A 183 4.30 14.59 -2.42
C THR A 183 3.78 13.93 -3.70
N THR A 184 2.67 14.45 -4.22
CA THR A 184 2.10 14.02 -5.50
C THR A 184 3.12 14.12 -6.64
N ASP A 185 3.87 15.22 -6.71
CA ASP A 185 4.85 15.43 -7.77
C ASP A 185 6.04 14.49 -7.67
N ALA A 186 6.53 14.21 -6.45
CA ALA A 186 7.58 13.23 -6.23
C ALA A 186 7.15 11.81 -6.61
N LEU A 187 5.90 11.42 -6.30
CA LEU A 187 5.36 10.12 -6.71
C LEU A 187 5.18 10.04 -8.23
N LYS A 188 4.68 11.08 -8.88
CA LYS A 188 4.58 11.16 -10.36
C LYS A 188 5.95 11.01 -11.03
N GLU A 189 6.96 11.72 -10.54
CA GLU A 189 8.33 11.61 -11.05
C GLU A 189 8.87 10.19 -10.92
N ARG A 190 8.63 9.54 -9.76
CA ARG A 190 9.05 8.15 -9.54
C ARG A 190 8.38 7.19 -10.52
N ILE A 191 7.07 7.30 -10.72
CA ILE A 191 6.32 6.50 -11.69
C ILE A 191 6.91 6.66 -13.09
N LEU A 192 7.05 7.91 -13.55
CA LEU A 192 7.56 8.20 -14.90
C LEU A 192 9.00 7.73 -15.12
N LYS A 193 9.82 7.70 -14.08
CA LYS A 193 11.19 7.17 -14.14
C LYS A 193 11.21 5.64 -14.26
N MET A 194 10.29 4.94 -13.59
CA MET A 194 10.23 3.48 -13.64
C MET A 194 9.73 2.95 -14.99
N VAL A 195 8.77 3.63 -15.61
CA VAL A 195 8.19 3.19 -16.90
C VAL A 195 9.02 3.59 -18.13
N LYS A 196 10.04 4.42 -17.96
CA LYS A 196 10.96 4.80 -19.06
C LYS A 196 12.17 3.86 -19.20
N LYS A 197 12.33 2.93 -18.26
CA LYS A 197 13.39 1.90 -18.29
C LYS A 197 12.93 0.66 -19.03
#